data_e7386eda54d1332ad83b7b3a50577043
#
_entry.id   e7386eda54d1332ad83b7b3a50577043
#
_cell.length_a   1.000
_cell.length_b   1.000
_cell.length_c   1.000
_cell.angle_alpha   90.00
_cell.angle_beta   90.00
_cell.angle_gamma   90.00
#
_symmetry.space_group_name_H-M   'P 1'
#
loop_
_entity.id
_entity.type
_entity.pdbx_description
1 polymer ?
#
loop_
_entity_poly.entity_id
_entity_poly.type
_entity_poly.pdbx_seq_one_letter_code
_entity_poly.pdbx_strand_id
1 'polypeptide(L)' 'MKTQNYIKILEKEIQAREVKLKAVGLNPFMTKEEKIIKKKSLTKDIRDLEREVADLCRRA' A
#
# COMPACT_ATOMS: atom_id res chain seq x y z
N MET A 1 -18.75 -9.68 10.01
CA MET A 1 -17.95 -9.83 11.21
C MET A 1 -16.81 -8.85 11.24
N LYS A 2 -16.35 -8.47 12.42
CA LYS A 2 -15.38 -7.37 12.58
C LYS A 2 -14.06 -7.60 11.86
N THR A 3 -13.55 -8.84 11.85
CA THR A 3 -12.27 -9.17 11.20
C THR A 3 -12.33 -8.97 9.69
N GLN A 4 -13.41 -9.42 9.06
CA GLN A 4 -13.57 -9.25 7.61
C GLN A 4 -13.70 -7.80 7.20
N ASN A 5 -14.39 -6.99 8.01
CA ASN A 5 -14.50 -5.56 7.76
C ASN A 5 -13.14 -4.88 7.87
N TYR A 6 -12.34 -5.27 8.84
CA TYR A 6 -11.00 -4.74 9.02
C TYR A 6 -10.10 -5.10 7.84
N ILE A 7 -10.17 -6.35 7.37
CA ILE A 7 -9.42 -6.78 6.19
C ILE A 7 -9.80 -5.94 4.96
N LYS A 8 -11.09 -5.67 4.76
CA LYS A 8 -11.55 -4.83 3.66
C LYS A 8 -10.98 -3.41 3.74
N ILE A 9 -10.91 -2.85 4.94
CA ILE A 9 -10.33 -1.53 5.15
C ILE A 9 -8.85 -1.54 4.77
N LEU A 10 -8.12 -2.57 5.19
CA LEU A 10 -6.70 -2.70 4.86
C LEU A 10 -6.50 -2.87 3.35
N GLU A 11 -7.34 -3.66 2.69
CA GLU A 11 -7.28 -3.84 1.24
C GLU A 11 -7.51 -2.52 0.50
N LYS A 12 -8.45 -1.70 0.96
CA LYS A 12 -8.68 -0.38 0.38
C LYS A 12 -7.47 0.53 0.56
N GLU A 13 -6.82 0.47 1.71
CA GLU A 13 -5.61 1.24 1.96
C GLU A 13 -4.47 0.79 1.04
N ILE A 14 -4.34 -0.51 0.81
CA ILE A 14 -3.37 -1.05 -0.14
C ILE A 14 -3.64 -0.50 -1.54
N GLN A 15 -4.89 -0.55 -1.99
CA GLN A 15 -5.26 -0.03 -3.31
C GLN A 15 -4.97 1.46 -3.44
N ALA A 16 -5.27 2.24 -2.41
CA ALA A 16 -4.99 3.67 -2.42
C ALA A 16 -3.49 3.95 -2.58
N ARG A 17 -2.65 3.17 -1.92
CA ARG A 17 -1.21 3.31 -2.03
C ARG A 17 -0.69 2.83 -3.38
N GLU A 18 -1.29 1.81 -3.96
CA GLU A 18 -0.92 1.35 -5.30
C GLU A 18 -1.24 2.42 -6.35
N VAL A 19 -2.36 3.11 -6.22
CA VAL A 19 -2.71 4.24 -7.09
C VAL A 19 -1.69 5.36 -6.94
N LYS A 20 -1.31 5.68 -5.71
CA LYS A 20 -0.27 6.69 -5.44
C LYS A 20 1.06 6.28 -6.05
N LEU A 21 1.40 5.00 -6.00
CA LEU A 21 2.63 4.48 -6.56
C LEU A 21 2.69 4.73 -8.07
N LYS A 22 1.59 4.44 -8.77
CA LYS A 22 1.48 4.72 -10.19
C LYS A 22 1.58 6.22 -10.49
N ALA A 23 0.89 7.04 -9.68
CA ALA A 23 0.90 8.48 -9.85
C ALA A 23 2.32 9.05 -9.69
N VAL A 24 3.08 8.53 -8.72
CA VAL A 24 4.48 8.93 -8.53
C VAL A 24 5.29 8.63 -9.77
N GLY A 25 5.12 7.44 -10.36
CA GLY A 25 5.84 7.06 -11.57
C GLY A 25 5.53 7.95 -12.77
N LEU A 26 4.31 8.47 -12.84
CA LEU A 26 3.85 9.30 -13.96
C LEU A 26 3.99 10.80 -13.72
N ASN A 27 4.40 11.21 -12.53
CA ASN A 27 4.47 12.64 -12.19
C ASN A 27 5.66 13.31 -12.90
N PRO A 28 5.40 14.29 -13.81
CA PRO A 28 6.49 14.94 -14.54
C PRO A 28 7.26 15.96 -13.71
N PHE A 29 6.75 16.34 -12.54
CA PHE A 29 7.36 17.36 -11.68
C PHE A 29 8.31 16.78 -10.65
N MET A 30 8.37 15.45 -10.52
CA MET A 30 9.25 14.79 -9.57
C MET A 30 10.54 14.34 -10.23
N THR A 31 11.66 14.53 -9.54
CA THR A 31 12.96 14.01 -10.00
C THR A 31 13.01 12.49 -9.84
N LYS A 32 13.97 11.85 -10.49
CA LYS A 32 14.19 10.41 -10.35
C LYS A 32 14.44 10.03 -8.90
N GLU A 33 15.24 10.81 -8.19
CA GLU A 33 15.56 10.54 -6.79
C GLU A 33 14.32 10.62 -5.89
N GLU A 34 13.49 11.65 -6.09
CA GLU A 34 12.25 11.79 -5.36
C GLU A 34 11.30 10.63 -5.62
N LYS A 35 11.20 10.20 -6.89
CA LYS A 35 10.37 9.05 -7.25
C LYS A 35 10.84 7.78 -6.57
N ILE A 36 12.15 7.54 -6.54
CA ILE A 36 12.73 6.35 -5.90
C ILE A 36 12.40 6.33 -4.42
N ILE A 37 12.59 7.46 -3.73
CA ILE A 37 12.30 7.59 -2.30
C ILE A 37 10.82 7.34 -2.01
N LYS A 38 9.93 7.98 -2.77
CA LYS A 38 8.49 7.81 -2.60
C LYS A 38 8.04 6.40 -2.91
N LYS A 39 8.56 5.79 -3.97
CA LYS A 39 8.22 4.41 -4.32
C LYS A 39 8.65 3.43 -3.24
N LYS A 40 9.84 3.61 -2.67
CA LYS A 40 10.31 2.75 -1.59
C LYS A 40 9.41 2.84 -0.36
N SER A 41 9.04 4.06 0.02
CA SER A 41 8.16 4.29 1.16
C SER A 41 6.79 3.65 0.94
N LEU A 42 6.18 3.87 -0.22
CA LEU A 42 4.88 3.29 -0.56
C LEU A 42 4.94 1.77 -0.64
N THR A 43 6.00 1.22 -1.23
CA THR A 43 6.17 -0.23 -1.32
C THR A 43 6.30 -0.86 0.06
N LYS A 44 7.02 -0.22 0.97
CA LYS A 44 7.15 -0.69 2.34
C LYS A 44 5.78 -0.69 3.04
N ASP A 45 5.01 0.39 2.89
CA ASP A 45 3.69 0.49 3.47
C ASP A 45 2.76 -0.61 2.95
N ILE A 46 2.80 -0.84 1.64
CA ILE A 46 2.00 -1.91 1.02
C ILE A 46 2.38 -3.27 1.59
N ARG A 47 3.67 -3.56 1.71
CA ARG A 47 4.14 -4.83 2.28
C ARG A 47 3.68 -5.03 3.72
N ASP A 48 3.76 -3.98 4.53
CA ASP A 48 3.33 -4.04 5.92
C ASP A 48 1.82 -4.32 6.00
N LEU A 49 1.03 -3.66 5.16
CA LEU A 49 -0.42 -3.88 5.11
C LEU A 49 -0.75 -5.28 4.62
N GLU A 50 -0.07 -5.76 3.59
CA GLU A 50 -0.28 -7.11 3.07
C GLU A 50 0.07 -8.17 4.12
N ARG A 51 1.13 -7.95 4.88
CA ARG A 51 1.50 -8.86 5.98
C ARG A 51 0.42 -8.90 7.05
N GLU A 52 -0.13 -7.74 7.40
CA GLU A 52 -1.21 -7.66 8.37
C GLU A 52 -2.45 -8.40 7.88
N VAL A 53 -2.81 -8.22 6.61
CA VAL A 53 -3.92 -8.96 6.02
C VAL A 53 -3.67 -10.47 6.08
N ALA A 54 -2.47 -10.90 5.73
CA ALA A 54 -2.11 -12.32 5.77
C ALA A 54 -2.22 -12.89 7.19
N ASP A 55 -1.76 -12.15 8.18
CA ASP A 55 -1.86 -12.57 9.59
C ASP A 55 -3.31 -12.70 10.03
N LEU A 56 -4.15 -11.73 9.66
CA LEU A 56 -5.57 -11.78 9.98
C LEU A 56 -6.28 -12.95 9.30
N CYS A 57 -5.92 -13.23 8.06
CA CYS A 57 -6.47 -14.38 7.34
C CYS A 57 -6.08 -15.70 7.98
N ARG A 58 -4.87 -15.82 8.51
CA ARG A 58 -4.43 -17.03 9.21
C ARG A 58 -5.20 -17.23 10.52
N ARG A 59 -5.53 -16.15 11.20
CA ARG A 59 -6.24 -16.23 12.47
C ARG A 59 -7.73 -16.53 12.30
N ALA A 60 -8.25 -16.17 11.14
CA ALA A 60 -9.63 -16.45 10.82
C ALA A 60 -9.78 -17.87 10.25
#